data_682a6a8aaa02c7f42cdd6bf65a1665a3
#
_entry.id   682a6a8aaa02c7f42cdd6bf65a1665a3
#
_cell.length_a   1.000
_cell.length_b   1.000
_cell.length_c   1.000
_cell.angle_alpha   90.00
_cell.angle_beta   90.00
_cell.angle_gamma   90.00
#
_symmetry.space_group_name_H-M   'P 1'
#
loop_
_entity.id
_entity.type
_entity.pdbx_description
1 polymer ?
#
loop_
_entity_poly.entity_id
_entity_poly.type
_entity_poly.pdbx_seq_one_letter_code
_entity_poly.pdbx_strand_id
1 'polypeptide(L)'
;MQGSSNGTQRESIRESSAKLIADPVFCGIVFQQLLASGILFGHISSSPFIFRGHFDLSPELYGLTFGLLALGITAGAVISSRIDPLKALGVGAVGMLVCAVFVAVCFITNLSLWAVLPFYFLLMAFLGLTLPAAMTAALTLHRQRAGFAAAVIGSVGFVGGGLVAPLTAIGEVTRTASIIFVVCGVLLVLISFWLNRRMKLIRGVELKL
;
A
#
# COMPACT_ATOMS: atom_id res chain seq x y z
N MET A 1 -28.71 -28.39 -24.19
CA MET A 1 -29.28 -27.42 -23.24
C MET A 1 -28.20 -26.86 -22.32
N GLN A 2 -27.22 -26.11 -22.82
CA GLN A 2 -26.08 -25.50 -22.04
C GLN A 2 -25.95 -23.99 -22.24
N GLY A 3 -26.90 -23.32 -22.89
CA GLY A 3 -26.79 -21.90 -23.21
C GLY A 3 -27.37 -20.92 -22.16
N SER A 4 -28.18 -21.40 -21.20
CA SER A 4 -28.95 -20.50 -20.30
C SER A 4 -28.15 -20.14 -18.99
N SER A 5 -27.22 -20.98 -18.56
CA SER A 5 -26.48 -20.74 -17.31
C SER A 5 -25.39 -19.67 -17.42
N ASN A 6 -24.79 -19.49 -18.60
CA ASN A 6 -23.74 -18.49 -18.83
C ASN A 6 -24.26 -17.04 -18.87
N GLY A 7 -25.50 -16.82 -19.29
CA GLY A 7 -26.10 -15.50 -19.33
C GLY A 7 -26.42 -14.96 -17.93
N THR A 8 -27.08 -15.74 -17.12
CA THR A 8 -27.42 -15.40 -15.72
C THR A 8 -26.18 -15.23 -14.83
N GLN A 9 -25.14 -16.02 -15.05
CA GLN A 9 -23.90 -15.91 -14.30
C GLN A 9 -23.10 -14.64 -14.67
N ARG A 10 -23.09 -14.25 -15.95
CA ARG A 10 -22.45 -13.00 -16.42
C ARG A 10 -23.21 -11.76 -15.97
N GLU A 11 -24.53 -11.76 -15.97
CA GLU A 11 -25.36 -10.67 -15.43
C GLU A 11 -25.14 -10.50 -13.92
N SER A 12 -25.11 -11.60 -13.16
CA SER A 12 -24.81 -11.61 -11.73
C SER A 12 -23.41 -11.05 -11.42
N ILE A 13 -22.39 -11.35 -12.24
CA ILE A 13 -21.02 -10.83 -12.07
C ILE A 13 -20.99 -9.33 -12.38
N ARG A 14 -21.60 -8.85 -13.44
CA ARG A 14 -21.67 -7.41 -13.79
C ARG A 14 -22.39 -6.59 -12.73
N GLU A 15 -23.51 -7.08 -12.24
CA GLU A 15 -24.28 -6.42 -11.20
C GLU A 15 -23.53 -6.40 -9.86
N SER A 16 -22.82 -7.49 -9.55
CA SER A 16 -21.98 -7.60 -8.37
C SER A 16 -20.79 -6.66 -8.42
N SER A 17 -20.14 -6.52 -9.59
CA SER A 17 -19.03 -5.59 -9.80
C SER A 17 -19.48 -4.14 -9.68
N ALA A 18 -20.62 -3.79 -10.28
CA ALA A 18 -21.14 -2.43 -10.20
C ALA A 18 -21.47 -2.01 -8.76
N LYS A 19 -22.06 -2.91 -7.97
CA LYS A 19 -22.36 -2.67 -6.55
C LYS A 19 -21.10 -2.50 -5.70
N LEU A 20 -20.02 -3.23 -5.99
CA LEU A 20 -18.74 -3.08 -5.28
C LEU A 20 -18.06 -1.75 -5.61
N ILE A 21 -17.99 -1.39 -6.88
CA ILE A 21 -17.40 -0.13 -7.34
C ILE A 21 -18.21 1.08 -6.89
N ALA A 22 -19.51 0.91 -6.65
CA ALA A 22 -20.37 1.95 -6.09
C ALA A 22 -20.19 2.15 -4.57
N ASP A 23 -19.52 1.20 -3.86
CA ASP A 23 -19.25 1.37 -2.44
C ASP A 23 -18.03 2.27 -2.22
N PRO A 24 -18.22 3.47 -1.67
CA PRO A 24 -17.12 4.41 -1.46
C PRO A 24 -16.08 3.91 -0.45
N VAL A 25 -16.46 3.06 0.51
CA VAL A 25 -15.51 2.47 1.48
C VAL A 25 -14.61 1.48 0.77
N PHE A 26 -15.17 0.62 -0.08
CA PHE A 26 -14.39 -0.29 -0.91
C PHE A 26 -13.42 0.46 -1.82
N CYS A 27 -13.88 1.49 -2.52
CA CYS A 27 -13.04 2.33 -3.38
C CYS A 27 -11.89 2.97 -2.59
N GLY A 28 -12.14 3.45 -1.38
CA GLY A 28 -11.11 4.00 -0.51
C GLY A 28 -10.03 2.97 -0.14
N ILE A 29 -10.42 1.73 0.17
CA ILE A 29 -9.48 0.64 0.47
C ILE A 29 -8.68 0.25 -0.79
N VAL A 30 -9.33 0.18 -1.95
CA VAL A 30 -8.67 -0.08 -3.24
C VAL A 30 -7.64 0.99 -3.57
N PHE A 31 -7.96 2.26 -3.29
CA PHE A 31 -7.03 3.37 -3.52
C PHE A 31 -5.85 3.35 -2.54
N GLN A 32 -6.07 2.92 -1.29
CA GLN A 32 -4.97 2.67 -0.35
C GLN A 32 -4.04 1.56 -0.85
N GLN A 33 -4.60 0.47 -1.37
CA GLN A 33 -3.81 -0.60 -1.96
C GLN A 33 -2.96 -0.11 -3.14
N LEU A 34 -3.55 0.69 -4.04
CA LEU A 34 -2.86 1.29 -5.18
C LEU A 34 -1.63 2.09 -4.73
N LEU A 35 -1.80 3.00 -3.76
CA LEU A 35 -0.73 3.86 -3.28
C LEU A 35 0.34 3.09 -2.51
N ALA A 36 -0.06 2.15 -1.65
CA ALA A 36 0.88 1.30 -0.91
C ALA A 36 1.70 0.43 -1.87
N SER A 37 1.06 -0.17 -2.88
CA SER A 37 1.78 -0.92 -3.92
C SER A 37 2.69 -0.02 -4.75
N GLY A 38 2.30 1.23 -5.00
CA GLY A 38 3.15 2.23 -5.62
C GLY A 38 4.45 2.46 -4.84
N ILE A 39 4.37 2.59 -3.51
CA ILE A 39 5.57 2.67 -2.64
C ILE A 39 6.40 1.40 -2.73
N LEU A 40 5.78 0.21 -2.68
CA LEU A 40 6.49 -1.07 -2.79
C LEU A 40 7.29 -1.18 -4.08
N PHE A 41 6.63 -1.00 -5.21
CA PHE A 41 7.29 -1.14 -6.52
C PHE A 41 8.24 0.03 -6.80
N GLY A 42 7.94 1.24 -6.29
CA GLY A 42 8.86 2.35 -6.29
C GLY A 42 10.14 2.03 -5.53
N HIS A 43 10.04 1.41 -4.33
CA HIS A 43 11.19 0.89 -3.59
C HIS A 43 11.97 -0.16 -4.41
N ILE A 44 11.29 -1.17 -4.95
CA ILE A 44 11.95 -2.24 -5.72
C ILE A 44 12.71 -1.66 -6.91
N SER A 45 12.10 -0.72 -7.65
CA SER A 45 12.69 -0.10 -8.83
C SER A 45 13.85 0.84 -8.51
N SER A 46 13.74 1.65 -7.43
CA SER A 46 14.74 2.64 -7.07
C SER A 46 15.89 2.09 -6.20
N SER A 47 15.67 1.00 -5.47
CA SER A 47 16.62 0.49 -4.48
C SER A 47 18.03 0.18 -5.02
N PRO A 48 18.23 -0.40 -6.22
CA PRO A 48 19.59 -0.61 -6.74
C PRO A 48 20.34 0.71 -6.95
N PHE A 49 19.65 1.72 -7.46
CA PHE A 49 20.24 3.04 -7.71
C PHE A 49 20.52 3.80 -6.40
N ILE A 50 19.67 3.65 -5.39
CA ILE A 50 19.86 4.26 -4.08
C ILE A 50 21.03 3.56 -3.36
N PHE A 51 20.97 2.26 -3.18
CA PHE A 51 21.94 1.57 -2.32
C PHE A 51 23.27 1.32 -3.00
N ARG A 52 23.29 0.99 -4.29
CA ARG A 52 24.55 0.78 -5.04
C ARG A 52 25.05 2.06 -5.73
N GLY A 53 24.14 2.90 -6.21
CA GLY A 53 24.53 4.12 -6.91
C GLY A 53 24.87 5.29 -5.99
N HIS A 54 24.02 5.58 -4.98
CA HIS A 54 24.21 6.72 -4.08
C HIS A 54 25.06 6.36 -2.84
N PHE A 55 24.88 5.16 -2.26
CA PHE A 55 25.65 4.72 -1.08
C PHE A 55 26.84 3.81 -1.41
N ASP A 56 27.09 3.52 -2.69
CA ASP A 56 28.23 2.73 -3.19
C ASP A 56 28.36 1.35 -2.52
N LEU A 57 27.23 0.68 -2.22
CA LEU A 57 27.24 -0.65 -1.64
C LEU A 57 27.69 -1.72 -2.66
N SER A 58 28.51 -2.67 -2.18
CA SER A 58 28.79 -3.88 -2.97
C SER A 58 27.50 -4.67 -3.27
N PRO A 59 27.49 -5.53 -4.30
CA PRO A 59 26.33 -6.38 -4.59
C PRO A 59 25.85 -7.21 -3.40
N GLU A 60 26.80 -7.72 -2.60
CA GLU A 60 26.55 -8.55 -1.43
C GLU A 60 25.87 -7.73 -0.30
N LEU A 61 26.41 -6.53 0.00
CA LEU A 61 25.85 -5.63 0.99
C LEU A 61 24.46 -5.09 0.56
N TYR A 62 24.28 -4.83 -0.73
CA TYR A 62 22.97 -4.49 -1.27
C TYR A 62 21.96 -5.63 -1.04
N GLY A 63 22.34 -6.88 -1.34
CA GLY A 63 21.49 -8.05 -1.09
C GLY A 63 21.09 -8.20 0.37
N LEU A 64 22.04 -8.01 1.30
CA LEU A 64 21.77 -8.04 2.75
C LEU A 64 20.84 -6.90 3.18
N THR A 65 21.08 -5.69 2.67
CA THR A 65 20.22 -4.52 2.96
C THR A 65 18.82 -4.74 2.45
N PHE A 66 18.66 -5.22 1.21
CA PHE A 66 17.36 -5.53 0.63
C PHE A 66 16.63 -6.62 1.44
N GLY A 67 17.35 -7.68 1.84
CA GLY A 67 16.82 -8.72 2.73
C GLY A 67 16.38 -8.19 4.08
N LEU A 68 17.16 -7.29 4.71
CA LEU A 68 16.78 -6.62 5.95
C LEU A 68 15.47 -5.83 5.79
N LEU A 69 15.32 -5.08 4.71
CA LEU A 69 14.10 -4.31 4.42
C LEU A 69 12.90 -5.24 4.18
N ALA A 70 13.09 -6.39 3.53
CA ALA A 70 12.07 -7.41 3.36
C ALA A 70 11.62 -8.02 4.71
N LEU A 71 12.53 -8.18 5.68
CA LEU A 71 12.19 -8.55 7.05
C LEU A 71 11.30 -7.50 7.72
N GLY A 72 11.51 -6.21 7.44
CA GLY A 72 10.62 -5.14 7.87
C GLY A 72 9.19 -5.35 7.36
N ILE A 73 9.02 -5.61 6.06
CA ILE A 73 7.71 -5.92 5.46
C ILE A 73 7.07 -7.14 6.16
N THR A 74 7.84 -8.19 6.36
CA THR A 74 7.36 -9.41 7.03
C THR A 74 6.91 -9.15 8.46
N ALA A 75 7.69 -8.39 9.23
CA ALA A 75 7.33 -8.01 10.61
C ALA A 75 6.02 -7.21 10.64
N GLY A 76 5.88 -6.23 9.74
CA GLY A 76 4.64 -5.46 9.59
C GLY A 76 3.44 -6.34 9.25
N ALA A 77 3.59 -7.30 8.34
CA ALA A 77 2.54 -8.22 7.95
C ALA A 77 2.10 -9.14 9.13
N VAL A 78 3.05 -9.61 9.92
CA VAL A 78 2.75 -10.38 11.15
C VAL A 78 1.98 -9.53 12.16
N ILE A 79 2.35 -8.27 12.36
CA ILE A 79 1.63 -7.35 13.25
C ILE A 79 0.22 -7.08 12.69
N SER A 80 0.09 -6.92 11.38
CA SER A 80 -1.20 -6.69 10.70
C SER A 80 -2.23 -7.79 10.99
N SER A 81 -1.78 -9.06 11.10
CA SER A 81 -2.67 -10.18 11.36
C SER A 81 -3.27 -10.18 12.77
N ARG A 82 -2.75 -9.36 13.69
CA ARG A 82 -3.14 -9.30 15.10
C ARG A 82 -3.99 -8.08 15.48
N ILE A 83 -4.18 -7.15 14.56
CA ILE A 83 -4.92 -5.91 14.82
C ILE A 83 -6.07 -5.73 13.83
N ASP A 84 -7.04 -4.90 14.21
CA ASP A 84 -8.16 -4.58 13.33
C ASP A 84 -7.65 -3.99 12.00
N PRO A 85 -8.13 -4.50 10.84
CA PRO A 85 -7.63 -4.08 9.53
C PRO A 85 -7.75 -2.58 9.26
N LEU A 86 -8.84 -1.94 9.70
CA LEU A 86 -9.03 -0.50 9.49
C LEU A 86 -8.08 0.33 10.36
N LYS A 87 -7.79 -0.15 11.59
CA LYS A 87 -6.77 0.48 12.44
C LYS A 87 -5.38 0.30 11.84
N ALA A 88 -5.08 -0.90 11.31
CA ALA A 88 -3.81 -1.17 10.63
C ALA A 88 -3.59 -0.24 9.44
N LEU A 89 -4.62 0.00 8.62
CA LEU A 89 -4.58 0.95 7.52
C LEU A 89 -4.27 2.38 7.99
N GLY A 90 -4.89 2.82 9.08
CA GLY A 90 -4.66 4.16 9.64
C GLY A 90 -3.25 4.32 10.20
N VAL A 91 -2.82 3.37 11.04
CA VAL A 91 -1.46 3.38 11.66
C VAL A 91 -0.39 3.26 10.59
N GLY A 92 -0.58 2.34 9.63
CA GLY A 92 0.34 2.15 8.51
C GLY A 92 0.50 3.40 7.65
N ALA A 93 -0.61 4.08 7.31
CA ALA A 93 -0.57 5.31 6.53
C ALA A 93 0.23 6.43 7.22
N VAL A 94 -0.05 6.68 8.51
CA VAL A 94 0.67 7.71 9.29
C VAL A 94 2.14 7.32 9.44
N GLY A 95 2.43 6.06 9.79
CA GLY A 95 3.79 5.57 9.94
C GLY A 95 4.60 5.67 8.64
N MET A 96 4.00 5.29 7.50
CA MET A 96 4.65 5.44 6.19
C MET A 96 4.94 6.90 5.87
N LEU A 97 4.00 7.82 6.09
CA LEU A 97 4.23 9.24 5.84
C LEU A 97 5.38 9.78 6.69
N VAL A 98 5.37 9.52 8.00
CA VAL A 98 6.43 9.98 8.92
C VAL A 98 7.78 9.45 8.47
N CYS A 99 7.90 8.15 8.22
CA CYS A 99 9.15 7.54 7.78
C CYS A 99 9.59 8.04 6.40
N ALA A 100 8.66 8.23 5.45
CA ALA A 100 8.96 8.78 4.13
C ALA A 100 9.54 10.19 4.21
N VAL A 101 8.99 11.05 5.09
CA VAL A 101 9.51 12.40 5.33
C VAL A 101 10.92 12.34 5.92
N PHE A 102 11.19 11.48 6.92
CA PHE A 102 12.54 11.32 7.47
C PHE A 102 13.53 10.81 6.42
N VAL A 103 13.15 9.81 5.62
CA VAL A 103 13.98 9.31 4.51
C VAL A 103 14.28 10.42 3.51
N ALA A 104 13.27 11.22 3.14
CA ALA A 104 13.46 12.37 2.24
C ALA A 104 14.42 13.41 2.82
N VAL A 105 14.28 13.75 4.10
CA VAL A 105 15.20 14.68 4.79
C VAL A 105 16.62 14.12 4.80
N CYS A 106 16.79 12.82 5.11
CA CYS A 106 18.11 12.19 5.11
C CYS A 106 18.78 12.25 3.72
N PHE A 107 18.03 12.08 2.63
CA PHE A 107 18.57 12.20 1.27
C PHE A 107 18.90 13.64 0.91
N ILE A 108 18.04 14.61 1.25
CA ILE A 108 18.31 16.04 0.99
C ILE A 108 19.55 16.52 1.74
N THR A 109 19.76 16.05 2.95
CA THR A 109 20.91 16.42 3.80
C THR A 109 22.15 15.52 3.58
N ASN A 110 22.09 14.58 2.60
CA ASN A 110 23.16 13.66 2.27
C ASN A 110 23.71 12.89 3.51
N LEU A 111 22.79 12.43 4.37
CA LEU A 111 23.19 11.65 5.55
C LEU A 111 23.69 10.26 5.15
N SER A 112 24.51 9.68 6.03
CA SER A 112 25.05 8.33 5.82
C SER A 112 23.94 7.27 5.77
N LEU A 113 24.27 6.12 5.15
CA LEU A 113 23.39 4.95 5.08
C LEU A 113 22.80 4.56 6.46
N TRP A 114 23.63 4.62 7.50
CA TRP A 114 23.24 4.23 8.86
C TRP A 114 22.15 5.12 9.45
N ALA A 115 22.06 6.37 9.01
CA ALA A 115 20.98 7.28 9.40
C ALA A 115 19.69 7.03 8.61
N VAL A 116 19.81 6.68 7.33
CA VAL A 116 18.65 6.40 6.44
C VAL A 116 18.00 5.05 6.76
N LEU A 117 18.82 4.03 7.01
CA LEU A 117 18.40 2.63 7.09
C LEU A 117 17.31 2.35 8.15
N PRO A 118 17.36 2.90 9.37
CA PRO A 118 16.29 2.68 10.35
C PRO A 118 14.93 3.21 9.91
N PHE A 119 14.89 4.41 9.35
CA PHE A 119 13.63 4.99 8.85
C PHE A 119 13.11 4.28 7.61
N TYR A 120 14.02 3.83 6.75
CA TYR A 120 13.65 3.04 5.57
C TYR A 120 13.12 1.66 5.98
N PHE A 121 13.73 1.02 6.97
CA PHE A 121 13.23 -0.23 7.55
C PHE A 121 11.82 -0.07 8.13
N LEU A 122 11.59 0.99 8.92
CA LEU A 122 10.26 1.30 9.47
C LEU A 122 9.25 1.62 8.38
N LEU A 123 9.65 2.33 7.32
CA LEU A 123 8.80 2.58 6.15
C LEU A 123 8.32 1.25 5.55
N MET A 124 9.23 0.30 5.37
CA MET A 124 8.90 -1.04 4.87
C MET A 124 8.05 -1.84 5.85
N ALA A 125 8.26 -1.70 7.16
CA ALA A 125 7.42 -2.35 8.16
C ALA A 125 5.97 -1.81 8.15
N PHE A 126 5.79 -0.49 8.05
CA PHE A 126 4.45 0.09 7.91
C PHE A 126 3.78 -0.26 6.57
N LEU A 127 4.55 -0.42 5.51
CA LEU A 127 4.07 -0.94 4.25
C LEU A 127 3.56 -2.38 4.39
N GLY A 128 4.36 -3.24 5.04
CA GLY A 128 3.97 -4.61 5.37
C GLY A 128 2.73 -4.70 6.27
N LEU A 129 2.53 -3.71 7.15
CA LEU A 129 1.30 -3.58 7.95
C LEU A 129 0.08 -3.26 7.08
N THR A 130 0.23 -2.42 6.07
CA THR A 130 -0.88 -1.85 5.27
C THR A 130 -1.37 -2.82 4.19
N LEU A 131 -0.48 -3.47 3.44
CA LEU A 131 -0.85 -4.30 2.30
C LEU A 131 -1.82 -5.45 2.66
N PRO A 132 -1.53 -6.33 3.65
CA PRO A 132 -2.46 -7.39 4.03
C PRO A 132 -3.71 -6.84 4.75
N ALA A 133 -3.60 -5.70 5.43
CA ALA A 133 -4.74 -5.05 6.06
C ALA A 133 -5.78 -4.58 5.03
N ALA A 134 -5.33 -3.99 3.91
CA ALA A 134 -6.21 -3.58 2.83
C ALA A 134 -6.95 -4.78 2.22
N MET A 135 -6.24 -5.86 1.94
CA MET A 135 -6.84 -7.10 1.45
C MET A 135 -7.87 -7.65 2.44
N THR A 136 -7.51 -7.78 3.72
CA THR A 136 -8.40 -8.31 4.77
C THR A 136 -9.62 -7.42 4.96
N ALA A 137 -9.47 -6.09 4.99
CA ALA A 137 -10.58 -5.15 5.10
C ALA A 137 -11.58 -5.30 3.95
N ALA A 138 -11.09 -5.37 2.71
CA ALA A 138 -11.95 -5.54 1.54
C ALA A 138 -12.71 -6.88 1.56
N LEU A 139 -12.05 -7.98 1.94
CA LEU A 139 -12.67 -9.30 1.99
C LEU A 139 -13.70 -9.42 3.12
N THR A 140 -13.43 -8.82 4.28
CA THR A 140 -14.34 -8.87 5.43
C THR A 140 -15.59 -8.02 5.23
N LEU A 141 -15.47 -6.87 4.60
CA LEU A 141 -16.61 -6.00 4.27
C LEU A 141 -17.50 -6.59 3.17
N HIS A 142 -16.92 -7.36 2.24
CA HIS A 142 -17.64 -7.90 1.08
C HIS A 142 -17.56 -9.43 0.98
N ARG A 143 -17.85 -10.14 2.08
CA ARG A 143 -17.74 -11.62 2.17
C ARG A 143 -18.43 -12.37 1.04
N GLN A 144 -19.63 -11.93 0.63
CA GLN A 144 -20.40 -12.58 -0.45
C GLN A 144 -19.74 -12.42 -1.83
N ARG A 145 -18.79 -11.49 -1.98
CA ARG A 145 -18.09 -11.14 -3.22
C ARG A 145 -16.57 -11.15 -3.04
N ALA A 146 -16.09 -11.91 -2.06
CA ALA A 146 -14.68 -11.94 -1.67
C ALA A 146 -13.72 -12.22 -2.84
N GLY A 147 -14.07 -13.15 -3.73
CA GLY A 147 -13.27 -13.47 -4.90
C GLY A 147 -13.09 -12.29 -5.87
N PHE A 148 -14.18 -11.54 -6.14
CA PHE A 148 -14.11 -10.35 -6.97
C PHE A 148 -13.34 -9.20 -6.28
N ALA A 149 -13.58 -8.98 -4.99
CA ALA A 149 -12.86 -8.00 -4.20
C ALA A 149 -11.34 -8.28 -4.19
N ALA A 150 -10.94 -9.54 -4.01
CA ALA A 150 -9.54 -9.97 -4.08
C ALA A 150 -8.92 -9.71 -5.45
N ALA A 151 -9.65 -10.02 -6.53
CA ALA A 151 -9.18 -9.78 -7.89
C ALA A 151 -8.96 -8.28 -8.17
N VAL A 152 -9.89 -7.42 -7.76
CA VAL A 152 -9.77 -5.96 -7.92
C VAL A 152 -8.58 -5.42 -7.13
N ILE A 153 -8.46 -5.77 -5.84
CA ILE A 153 -7.36 -5.30 -4.98
C ILE A 153 -6.00 -5.75 -5.53
N GLY A 154 -5.88 -7.02 -5.92
CA GLY A 154 -4.66 -7.54 -6.51
C GLY A 154 -4.28 -6.84 -7.82
N SER A 155 -5.24 -6.73 -8.74
CA SER A 155 -5.01 -6.06 -10.04
C SER A 155 -4.62 -4.59 -9.89
N VAL A 156 -5.33 -3.86 -9.02
CA VAL A 156 -5.05 -2.44 -8.76
C VAL A 156 -3.68 -2.26 -8.09
N GLY A 157 -3.25 -3.19 -7.24
CA GLY A 157 -1.91 -3.19 -6.68
C GLY A 157 -0.82 -3.25 -7.76
N PHE A 158 -0.97 -4.13 -8.74
CA PHE A 158 -0.03 -4.20 -9.87
C PHE A 158 -0.09 -2.97 -10.78
N VAL A 159 -1.28 -2.40 -11.02
CA VAL A 159 -1.42 -1.14 -11.77
C VAL A 159 -0.68 0.00 -11.05
N GLY A 160 -0.86 0.14 -9.72
CA GLY A 160 -0.15 1.13 -8.92
C GLY A 160 1.37 0.99 -9.04
N GLY A 161 1.86 -0.25 -8.97
CA GLY A 161 3.27 -0.57 -9.18
C GLY A 161 3.77 -0.22 -10.58
N GLY A 162 3.03 -0.64 -11.61
CA GLY A 162 3.38 -0.39 -13.00
C GLY A 162 3.41 1.10 -13.37
N LEU A 163 2.58 1.92 -12.73
CA LEU A 163 2.57 3.37 -12.92
C LEU A 163 3.73 4.06 -12.19
N VAL A 164 4.05 3.63 -10.97
CA VAL A 164 5.03 4.31 -10.12
C VAL A 164 6.46 3.89 -10.44
N ALA A 165 6.72 2.61 -10.74
CA ALA A 165 8.06 2.12 -10.99
C ALA A 165 8.84 2.90 -12.07
N PRO A 166 8.27 3.21 -13.26
CA PRO A 166 8.97 4.01 -14.26
C PRO A 166 9.24 5.45 -13.83
N LEU A 167 8.35 6.02 -12.99
CA LEU A 167 8.50 7.40 -12.53
C LEU A 167 9.75 7.58 -11.65
N THR A 168 10.17 6.52 -10.93
CA THR A 168 11.39 6.58 -10.11
C THR A 168 12.67 6.72 -10.92
N ALA A 169 12.64 6.41 -12.21
CA ALA A 169 13.79 6.54 -13.12
C ALA A 169 13.93 7.96 -13.74
N ILE A 170 12.98 8.87 -13.45
CA ILE A 170 13.01 10.23 -14.01
C ILE A 170 13.86 11.15 -13.12
N GLY A 171 14.96 11.66 -13.65
CA GLY A 171 15.85 12.58 -12.95
C GLY A 171 16.72 11.91 -11.89
N GLU A 172 16.93 12.57 -10.76
CA GLU A 172 17.71 12.05 -9.65
C GLU A 172 16.88 11.05 -8.83
N VAL A 173 17.27 9.77 -8.84
CA VAL A 173 16.48 8.66 -8.30
C VAL A 173 16.16 8.84 -6.80
N THR A 174 17.12 9.29 -5.98
CA THR A 174 16.93 9.53 -4.54
C THR A 174 15.84 10.58 -4.30
N ARG A 175 15.90 11.69 -5.03
CA ARG A 175 14.95 12.79 -4.94
C ARG A 175 13.57 12.39 -5.43
N THR A 176 13.49 11.74 -6.59
CA THR A 176 12.21 11.32 -7.20
C THR A 176 11.52 10.26 -6.37
N ALA A 177 12.26 9.25 -5.90
CA ALA A 177 11.71 8.22 -5.00
C ALA A 177 11.17 8.85 -3.70
N SER A 178 11.91 9.79 -3.09
CA SER A 178 11.48 10.50 -1.88
C SER A 178 10.18 11.27 -2.10
N ILE A 179 10.07 12.02 -3.20
CA ILE A 179 8.85 12.77 -3.54
C ILE A 179 7.67 11.79 -3.68
N ILE A 180 7.86 10.70 -4.41
CA ILE A 180 6.82 9.69 -4.60
C ILE A 180 6.37 9.10 -3.27
N PHE A 181 7.30 8.71 -2.39
CA PHE A 181 6.97 8.12 -1.09
C PHE A 181 6.21 9.11 -0.19
N VAL A 182 6.63 10.38 -0.17
CA VAL A 182 5.95 11.42 0.61
C VAL A 182 4.57 11.71 0.04
N VAL A 183 4.42 11.89 -1.27
CA VAL A 183 3.13 12.14 -1.93
C VAL A 183 2.16 10.98 -1.69
N CYS A 184 2.61 9.75 -1.92
CA CYS A 184 1.79 8.57 -1.63
C CYS A 184 1.43 8.48 -0.14
N GLY A 185 2.37 8.79 0.77
CA GLY A 185 2.14 8.82 2.21
C GLY A 185 1.07 9.85 2.61
N VAL A 186 1.13 11.06 2.07
CA VAL A 186 0.10 12.10 2.31
C VAL A 186 -1.27 11.62 1.84
N LEU A 187 -1.36 11.11 0.62
CA LEU A 187 -2.62 10.60 0.07
C LEU A 187 -3.16 9.43 0.89
N LEU A 188 -2.31 8.52 1.35
CA LEU A 188 -2.68 7.42 2.24
C LEU A 188 -3.29 7.92 3.55
N VAL A 189 -2.69 8.93 4.18
CA VAL A 189 -3.22 9.53 5.42
C VAL A 189 -4.58 10.19 5.18
N LEU A 190 -4.73 10.96 4.11
CA LEU A 190 -6.00 11.61 3.76
C LEU A 190 -7.12 10.59 3.55
N ILE A 191 -6.84 9.51 2.82
CA ILE A 191 -7.81 8.44 2.58
C ILE A 191 -8.13 7.68 3.87
N SER A 192 -7.14 7.37 4.72
CA SER A 192 -7.35 6.72 6.01
C SER A 192 -8.25 7.55 6.92
N PHE A 193 -8.03 8.87 6.95
CA PHE A 193 -8.86 9.79 7.74
C PHE A 193 -10.30 9.83 7.22
N TRP A 194 -10.47 9.88 5.91
CA TRP A 194 -11.79 9.85 5.28
C TRP A 194 -12.51 8.52 5.54
N LEU A 195 -11.83 7.37 5.40
CA LEU A 195 -12.37 6.04 5.70
C LEU A 195 -12.83 5.94 7.16
N ASN A 196 -11.99 6.38 8.11
CA ASN A 196 -12.33 6.36 9.53
C ASN A 196 -13.56 7.21 9.86
N ARG A 197 -13.71 8.38 9.23
CA ARG A 197 -14.91 9.21 9.39
C ARG A 197 -16.16 8.51 8.84
N ARG A 198 -16.08 7.94 7.64
CA ARG A 198 -17.20 7.22 7.02
C ARG A 198 -17.64 6.03 7.84
N MET A 199 -16.71 5.22 8.32
CA MET A 199 -17.02 4.05 9.17
C MET A 199 -17.66 4.43 10.50
N LYS A 200 -17.24 5.52 11.12
CA LYS A 200 -17.88 6.03 12.34
C LYS A 200 -19.31 6.47 12.10
N LEU A 201 -19.61 7.11 10.98
CA LEU A 201 -20.96 7.52 10.60
C LEU A 201 -21.88 6.30 10.39
N ILE A 202 -21.41 5.26 9.70
CA ILE A 202 -22.18 4.03 9.47
C ILE A 202 -22.48 3.33 10.79
N ARG A 203 -21.48 3.14 11.67
CA ARG A 203 -21.69 2.53 13.00
C ARG A 203 -22.59 3.37 13.92
N GLY A 204 -22.53 4.69 13.83
CA GLY A 204 -23.39 5.58 14.61
C GLY A 204 -24.85 5.57 14.18
N VAL A 205 -25.16 5.20 12.95
CA VAL A 205 -26.52 5.00 12.45
C VAL A 205 -27.07 3.64 12.90
N GLU A 206 -26.27 2.57 12.86
CA GLU A 206 -26.68 1.22 13.32
C GLU A 206 -26.98 1.15 14.82
N LEU A 207 -26.35 2.00 15.65
CA LEU A 207 -26.59 2.06 17.10
C LEU A 207 -27.85 2.89 17.47
N LYS A 208 -28.48 3.56 16.52
CA LYS A 208 -29.68 4.39 16.75
C LYS A 208 -30.96 3.73 16.20
N LEU A 209 -30.88 2.60 15.54
CA LEU A 209 -31.97 1.76 15.07
C LEU A 209 -32.16 0.53 15.97
#